data_452b076f49a0bcc17d2887f64c2f620a
#
_entry.id   452b076f49a0bcc17d2887f64c2f620a
#
_cell.length_a   1.000
_cell.length_b   1.000
_cell.length_c   1.000
_cell.angle_alpha   90.00
_cell.angle_beta   90.00
_cell.angle_gamma   90.00
#
_symmetry.space_group_name_H-M   'P 1'
#
loop_
_entity.id
_entity.type
_entity.pdbx_description
1 polymer ?
#
loop_
_entity_poly.entity_id
_entity_poly.type
_entity_poly.pdbx_seq_one_letter_code
_entity_poly.pdbx_strand_id
1 'polypeptide(L)'
;VTVTSLPQPTLPAPSEEPLAEDVILGVDTHKDVHVAAVVTVLGVLLAHQEFPVTAVGYRQLLSWARSFGALRRAGVECTGSFGAALARFLSRENICVVEVNQPDRALRRKHGKTDAVDAEAAARAVLSGRADVTPKTGEGPAADMRVLRLAKESAVKARTQAKNQLKAVLLGVDPVLREALSDLSNTALIATCADLPDAGDAAVFTLRLLARRIQQLTVEVKELARRVTKAVRRCRPQLLDIIGVGPDSAAALLIAAGDNPERLASEASFAALCGVSPVEQSSGKTQRRRLNRGGNRQANAALYRIVITRLRRDTRTRLYLERRTKQGMSKREIIRCLKRYVAREIYGQIQRASALGAPSAAA
;
A
#
# COMPACT_ATOMS: atom_id res chain seq x y z
N VAL A 1 -40.75 -37.57 69.58
CA VAL A 1 -39.35 -37.23 69.22
C VAL A 1 -39.43 -36.20 68.08
N THR A 2 -39.26 -34.93 68.46
CA THR A 2 -39.28 -33.78 67.51
C THR A 2 -37.91 -33.62 66.92
N VAL A 3 -37.78 -33.75 65.56
CA VAL A 3 -36.55 -33.48 64.90
C VAL A 3 -36.50 -32.02 64.51
N THR A 4 -35.60 -31.27 65.16
CA THR A 4 -35.29 -29.89 64.83
C THR A 4 -34.37 -29.84 63.64
N SER A 5 -34.86 -29.28 62.48
CA SER A 5 -34.02 -29.08 61.29
C SER A 5 -33.13 -27.82 61.47
N LEU A 6 -31.84 -27.98 61.26
CA LEU A 6 -30.85 -26.91 61.24
C LEU A 6 -31.02 -26.06 59.98
N PRO A 7 -30.87 -24.72 60.07
CA PRO A 7 -30.91 -23.85 58.87
C PRO A 7 -29.68 -24.07 58.00
N GLN A 8 -29.91 -24.26 56.71
CA GLN A 8 -28.83 -24.33 55.70
C GLN A 8 -28.22 -22.92 55.48
N PRO A 9 -26.90 -22.81 55.33
CA PRO A 9 -26.26 -21.56 55.04
C PRO A 9 -26.60 -21.16 53.56
N THR A 10 -27.26 -20.01 53.42
CA THR A 10 -27.47 -19.33 52.15
C THR A 10 -26.11 -18.84 51.64
N LEU A 11 -25.61 -19.45 50.55
CA LEU A 11 -24.50 -18.90 49.79
C LEU A 11 -24.94 -17.55 49.18
N PRO A 12 -24.08 -16.49 49.25
CA PRO A 12 -24.38 -15.25 48.55
C PRO A 12 -24.42 -15.52 47.08
N ALA A 13 -25.46 -15.01 46.39
CA ALA A 13 -25.56 -15.03 44.95
C ALA A 13 -24.32 -14.40 44.35
N PRO A 14 -23.71 -14.99 43.29
CA PRO A 14 -22.63 -14.33 42.56
C PRO A 14 -23.16 -12.98 42.06
N SER A 15 -22.48 -11.92 42.38
CA SER A 15 -22.69 -10.61 41.79
C SER A 15 -22.27 -10.73 40.29
N GLU A 16 -23.25 -11.00 39.44
CA GLU A 16 -23.09 -10.85 38.02
C GLU A 16 -22.91 -9.35 37.72
N GLU A 17 -21.66 -8.90 37.70
CA GLU A 17 -21.36 -7.66 36.97
C GLU A 17 -21.89 -7.86 35.53
N PRO A 18 -22.75 -7.00 35.02
CA PRO A 18 -23.26 -7.14 33.68
C PRO A 18 -22.04 -7.13 32.73
N LEU A 19 -21.83 -8.24 32.03
CA LEU A 19 -20.79 -8.34 30.98
C LEU A 19 -21.02 -7.16 30.05
N ALA A 20 -20.08 -6.24 29.98
CA ALA A 20 -20.17 -5.09 29.10
C ALA A 20 -20.43 -5.59 27.68
N GLU A 21 -21.54 -5.15 27.08
CA GLU A 21 -21.88 -5.53 25.71
C GLU A 21 -20.77 -5.15 24.75
N ASP A 22 -20.43 -6.04 23.81
CA ASP A 22 -19.42 -5.77 22.79
C ASP A 22 -19.90 -4.61 21.88
N VAL A 23 -18.98 -3.67 21.61
CA VAL A 23 -19.21 -2.55 20.69
C VAL A 23 -18.16 -2.54 19.57
N ILE A 24 -18.52 -1.93 18.45
CA ILE A 24 -17.67 -1.81 17.28
C ILE A 24 -17.46 -0.33 16.98
N LEU A 25 -16.21 0.05 16.84
CA LEU A 25 -15.78 1.39 16.45
C LEU A 25 -15.64 1.48 14.93
N GLY A 26 -16.12 2.56 14.33
CA GLY A 26 -15.82 2.95 12.96
C GLY A 26 -15.17 4.34 12.97
N VAL A 27 -14.18 4.55 12.10
CA VAL A 27 -13.49 5.83 12.02
C VAL A 27 -13.29 6.24 10.57
N ASP A 28 -13.86 7.42 10.24
CA ASP A 28 -13.49 8.17 9.05
C ASP A 28 -12.29 9.09 9.37
N THR A 29 -11.26 9.05 8.53
CA THR A 29 -9.97 9.64 8.87
C THR A 29 -9.61 10.80 7.96
N HIS A 30 -9.32 11.95 8.57
CA HIS A 30 -8.82 13.15 7.91
C HIS A 30 -7.45 13.57 8.45
N LYS A 31 -6.90 14.65 7.91
CA LYS A 31 -5.56 15.13 8.25
C LYS A 31 -5.45 15.61 9.69
N ASP A 32 -6.41 16.39 10.15
CA ASP A 32 -6.35 17.12 11.42
C ASP A 32 -7.34 16.61 12.46
N VAL A 33 -8.43 15.99 12.01
CA VAL A 33 -9.51 15.44 12.85
C VAL A 33 -9.92 14.07 12.34
N HIS A 34 -10.24 13.15 13.24
CA HIS A 34 -10.91 11.89 12.93
C HIS A 34 -12.33 11.92 13.47
N VAL A 35 -13.28 11.44 12.69
CA VAL A 35 -14.67 11.26 13.11
C VAL A 35 -14.90 9.79 13.44
N ALA A 36 -15.33 9.52 14.67
CA ALA A 36 -15.57 8.18 15.16
C ALA A 36 -17.06 7.95 15.42
N ALA A 37 -17.52 6.74 15.18
CA ALA A 37 -18.85 6.26 15.49
C ALA A 37 -18.79 4.92 16.22
N VAL A 38 -19.62 4.72 17.22
CA VAL A 38 -19.74 3.47 17.97
C VAL A 38 -21.10 2.85 17.69
N VAL A 39 -21.10 1.56 17.31
CA VAL A 39 -22.32 0.79 17.10
C VAL A 39 -22.34 -0.44 17.99
N THR A 40 -23.54 -0.89 18.39
CA THR A 40 -23.73 -2.18 19.08
C THR A 40 -23.49 -3.35 18.13
N VAL A 41 -23.39 -4.57 18.64
CA VAL A 41 -23.36 -5.80 17.83
C VAL A 41 -24.64 -6.02 17.01
N LEU A 42 -25.75 -5.38 17.37
CA LEU A 42 -26.98 -5.38 16.59
C LEU A 42 -27.00 -4.29 15.50
N GLY A 43 -25.95 -3.47 15.43
CA GLY A 43 -25.82 -2.39 14.44
C GLY A 43 -26.58 -1.11 14.80
N VAL A 44 -26.98 -0.91 16.05
CA VAL A 44 -27.58 0.35 16.52
C VAL A 44 -26.45 1.37 16.75
N LEU A 45 -26.58 2.56 16.16
CA LEU A 45 -25.65 3.66 16.41
C LEU A 45 -25.86 4.18 17.84
N LEU A 46 -24.81 4.18 18.64
CA LEU A 46 -24.83 4.71 20.01
C LEU A 46 -24.43 6.19 20.06
N ALA A 47 -23.34 6.54 19.40
CA ALA A 47 -22.85 7.92 19.36
C ALA A 47 -21.85 8.11 18.20
N HIS A 48 -21.59 9.38 17.86
CA HIS A 48 -20.46 9.80 17.05
C HIS A 48 -19.78 11.03 17.67
N GLN A 49 -18.47 11.17 17.48
CA GLN A 49 -17.69 12.29 18.00
C GLN A 49 -16.42 12.52 17.18
N GLU A 50 -15.93 13.76 17.19
CA GLU A 50 -14.69 14.18 16.55
C GLU A 50 -13.52 14.16 17.54
N PHE A 51 -12.34 13.80 17.05
CA PHE A 51 -11.11 13.73 17.85
C PHE A 51 -9.92 14.29 17.07
N PRO A 52 -9.06 15.10 17.70
CA PRO A 52 -7.87 15.64 17.04
C PRO A 52 -6.87 14.51 16.72
N VAL A 53 -6.15 14.65 15.59
CA VAL A 53 -5.11 13.70 15.13
C VAL A 53 -3.83 13.91 15.94
N THR A 54 -3.89 13.58 17.23
CA THR A 54 -2.79 13.69 18.21
C THR A 54 -2.74 12.46 19.12
N ALA A 55 -1.62 12.24 19.79
CA ALA A 55 -1.51 11.16 20.77
C ALA A 55 -2.53 11.29 21.93
N VAL A 56 -2.89 12.51 22.29
CA VAL A 56 -3.94 12.78 23.31
C VAL A 56 -5.31 12.44 22.72
N GLY A 57 -5.60 12.93 21.50
CA GLY A 57 -6.88 12.65 20.83
C GLY A 57 -7.12 11.16 20.62
N TYR A 58 -6.10 10.38 20.29
CA TYR A 58 -6.24 8.91 20.17
C TYR A 58 -6.60 8.24 21.51
N ARG A 59 -6.01 8.69 22.62
CA ARG A 59 -6.40 8.19 23.95
C ARG A 59 -7.83 8.59 24.33
N GLN A 60 -8.21 9.82 24.01
CA GLN A 60 -9.59 10.31 24.23
C GLN A 60 -10.59 9.50 23.41
N LEU A 61 -10.31 9.24 22.13
CA LEU A 61 -11.13 8.41 21.26
C LEU A 61 -11.31 7.00 21.82
N LEU A 62 -10.22 6.37 22.26
CA LEU A 62 -10.27 5.02 22.83
C LEU A 62 -11.07 4.99 24.15
N SER A 63 -10.83 5.94 25.06
CA SER A 63 -11.56 6.04 26.32
C SER A 63 -13.06 6.28 26.08
N TRP A 64 -13.38 7.18 25.16
CA TRP A 64 -14.77 7.45 24.75
C TRP A 64 -15.43 6.20 24.15
N ALA A 65 -14.77 5.49 23.25
CA ALA A 65 -15.34 4.30 22.65
C ALA A 65 -15.57 3.18 23.69
N ARG A 66 -14.65 3.01 24.64
CA ARG A 66 -14.76 2.04 25.75
C ARG A 66 -15.85 2.41 26.78
N SER A 67 -16.31 3.66 26.86
CA SER A 67 -17.41 4.04 27.76
C SER A 67 -18.77 3.48 27.31
N PHE A 68 -18.90 3.00 26.09
CA PHE A 68 -20.13 2.38 25.56
C PHE A 68 -20.16 0.86 25.71
N GLY A 69 -19.04 0.22 26.00
CA GLY A 69 -18.96 -1.23 26.12
C GLY A 69 -17.57 -1.81 25.85
N ALA A 70 -17.49 -3.13 25.71
CA ALA A 70 -16.24 -3.83 25.43
C ALA A 70 -15.82 -3.65 23.95
N LEU A 71 -14.85 -2.77 23.71
CA LEU A 71 -14.31 -2.50 22.36
C LEU A 71 -13.26 -3.54 21.98
N ARG A 72 -13.59 -4.44 21.05
CA ARG A 72 -12.68 -5.48 20.53
C ARG A 72 -12.28 -5.26 19.08
N ARG A 73 -13.10 -4.58 18.28
CA ARG A 73 -12.93 -4.42 16.83
C ARG A 73 -13.14 -2.97 16.40
N ALA A 74 -12.32 -2.51 15.46
CA ALA A 74 -12.44 -1.18 14.89
C ALA A 74 -12.27 -1.21 13.35
N GLY A 75 -13.18 -0.57 12.63
CA GLY A 75 -13.06 -0.28 11.21
C GLY A 75 -12.41 1.08 11.00
N VAL A 76 -11.26 1.12 10.35
CA VAL A 76 -10.52 2.37 10.11
C VAL A 76 -10.33 2.57 8.61
N GLU A 77 -10.74 3.74 8.10
CA GLU A 77 -10.47 4.12 6.72
C GLU A 77 -9.03 4.60 6.54
N CYS A 78 -8.53 4.56 5.30
CA CYS A 78 -7.22 5.11 4.92
C CYS A 78 -6.05 4.68 5.82
N THR A 79 -6.01 3.44 6.29
CA THR A 79 -4.93 2.89 7.15
C THR A 79 -3.52 2.99 6.55
N GLY A 80 -3.40 3.23 5.26
CA GLY A 80 -2.13 3.50 4.57
C GLY A 80 -1.70 4.97 4.55
N SER A 81 -2.50 5.90 5.09
CA SER A 81 -2.24 7.35 5.09
C SER A 81 -2.76 8.00 6.38
N PHE A 82 -3.89 8.70 6.36
CA PHE A 82 -4.41 9.46 7.51
C PHE A 82 -4.73 8.58 8.71
N GLY A 83 -5.28 7.39 8.51
CA GLY A 83 -5.60 6.43 9.57
C GLY A 83 -4.41 5.58 10.06
N ALA A 84 -3.22 5.72 9.48
CA ALA A 84 -2.09 4.84 9.77
C ALA A 84 -1.64 4.89 11.24
N ALA A 85 -1.55 6.09 11.81
CA ALA A 85 -1.13 6.27 13.20
C ALA A 85 -2.17 5.75 14.20
N LEU A 86 -3.46 6.03 13.94
CA LEU A 86 -4.56 5.53 14.75
C LEU A 86 -4.65 3.99 14.69
N ALA A 87 -4.54 3.40 13.50
CA ALA A 87 -4.57 1.94 13.34
C ALA A 87 -3.48 1.25 14.17
N ARG A 88 -2.25 1.79 14.14
CA ARG A 88 -1.15 1.27 14.97
C ARG A 88 -1.41 1.46 16.47
N PHE A 89 -1.94 2.62 16.86
CA PHE A 89 -2.30 2.89 18.26
C PHE A 89 -3.33 1.89 18.74
N LEU A 90 -4.45 1.72 18.05
CA LEU A 90 -5.51 0.77 18.41
C LEU A 90 -5.01 -0.68 18.45
N SER A 91 -4.16 -1.09 17.49
CA SER A 91 -3.57 -2.43 17.50
C SER A 91 -2.68 -2.68 18.73
N ARG A 92 -1.93 -1.67 19.20
CA ARG A 92 -1.13 -1.78 20.44
C ARG A 92 -1.99 -1.86 21.71
N GLU A 93 -3.21 -1.35 21.64
CA GLU A 93 -4.22 -1.44 22.70
C GLU A 93 -5.06 -2.73 22.61
N ASN A 94 -4.60 -3.73 21.84
CA ASN A 94 -5.24 -5.03 21.61
C ASN A 94 -6.61 -4.94 20.92
N ILE A 95 -6.89 -3.88 20.16
CA ILE A 95 -8.08 -3.77 19.34
C ILE A 95 -7.80 -4.39 17.95
N CYS A 96 -8.66 -5.29 17.51
CA CYS A 96 -8.59 -5.84 16.14
C CYS A 96 -9.00 -4.79 15.13
N VAL A 97 -8.00 -4.18 14.47
CA VAL A 97 -8.24 -3.16 13.44
C VAL A 97 -8.48 -3.81 12.09
N VAL A 98 -9.53 -3.37 11.41
CA VAL A 98 -9.92 -3.80 10.06
C VAL A 98 -9.83 -2.61 9.12
N GLU A 99 -9.18 -2.79 7.98
CA GLU A 99 -9.08 -1.77 6.94
C GLU A 99 -10.38 -1.66 6.15
N VAL A 100 -10.98 -0.46 6.13
CA VAL A 100 -12.19 -0.19 5.36
C VAL A 100 -11.83 0.61 4.12
N ASN A 101 -11.99 -0.02 2.94
CA ASN A 101 -11.53 0.55 1.66
C ASN A 101 -12.67 1.04 0.74
N GLN A 102 -13.92 0.72 1.06
CA GLN A 102 -15.04 1.03 0.18
C GLN A 102 -16.17 1.70 0.94
N PRO A 103 -16.54 2.94 0.56
CA PRO A 103 -17.70 3.59 1.12
C PRO A 103 -18.98 2.84 0.77
N ASP A 104 -19.92 2.77 1.70
CA ASP A 104 -21.24 2.22 1.44
C ASP A 104 -22.07 3.18 0.58
N ARG A 105 -22.11 2.92 -0.73
CA ARG A 105 -22.84 3.78 -1.69
C ARG A 105 -24.34 3.79 -1.44
N ALA A 106 -24.91 2.71 -0.91
CA ALA A 106 -26.34 2.63 -0.60
C ALA A 106 -26.68 3.52 0.60
N LEU A 107 -25.87 3.47 1.64
CA LEU A 107 -26.01 4.31 2.82
C LEU A 107 -25.85 5.81 2.46
N ARG A 108 -24.82 6.14 1.66
CA ARG A 108 -24.61 7.51 1.17
C ARG A 108 -25.76 8.04 0.31
N ARG A 109 -26.45 7.19 -0.48
CA ARG A 109 -27.64 7.61 -1.23
C ARG A 109 -28.81 7.94 -0.34
N LYS A 110 -28.96 7.21 0.78
CA LYS A 110 -30.08 7.36 1.72
C LYS A 110 -29.89 8.54 2.69
N HIS A 111 -28.68 8.72 3.21
CA HIS A 111 -28.38 9.68 4.31
C HIS A 111 -27.47 10.85 3.88
N GLY A 112 -27.07 10.91 2.62
CA GLY A 112 -26.08 11.91 2.15
C GLY A 112 -24.65 11.50 2.48
N LYS A 113 -23.69 12.41 2.24
CA LYS A 113 -22.29 12.24 2.56
C LYS A 113 -21.93 13.19 3.71
N THR A 114 -21.71 12.63 4.89
CA THR A 114 -21.11 13.31 6.04
C THR A 114 -20.08 12.37 6.67
N ASP A 115 -19.10 12.95 7.37
CA ASP A 115 -18.03 12.17 7.99
C ASP A 115 -18.58 11.23 9.08
N ALA A 116 -19.65 11.64 9.79
CA ALA A 116 -20.35 10.79 10.74
C ALA A 116 -21.01 9.56 10.09
N VAL A 117 -21.64 9.73 8.91
CA VAL A 117 -22.21 8.63 8.13
C VAL A 117 -21.13 7.70 7.61
N ASP A 118 -19.98 8.22 7.21
CA ASP A 118 -18.86 7.41 6.74
C ASP A 118 -18.20 6.64 7.90
N ALA A 119 -18.07 7.23 9.08
CA ALA A 119 -17.60 6.55 10.29
C ALA A 119 -18.56 5.42 10.72
N GLU A 120 -19.89 5.69 10.74
CA GLU A 120 -20.89 4.66 11.01
C GLU A 120 -20.84 3.52 9.98
N ALA A 121 -20.68 3.86 8.69
CA ALA A 121 -20.55 2.88 7.61
C ALA A 121 -19.31 2.00 7.79
N ALA A 122 -18.21 2.55 8.29
CA ALA A 122 -17.00 1.81 8.60
C ALA A 122 -17.24 0.79 9.73
N ALA A 123 -17.92 1.17 10.82
CA ALA A 123 -18.30 0.24 11.89
C ALA A 123 -19.21 -0.89 11.37
N ARG A 124 -20.26 -0.55 10.61
CA ARG A 124 -21.19 -1.52 10.03
C ARG A 124 -20.52 -2.46 9.01
N ALA A 125 -19.50 -2.00 8.27
CA ALA A 125 -18.74 -2.84 7.36
C ALA A 125 -17.96 -3.94 8.10
N VAL A 126 -17.42 -3.62 9.27
CA VAL A 126 -16.76 -4.60 10.16
C VAL A 126 -17.78 -5.54 10.78
N LEU A 127 -18.88 -5.02 11.29
CA LEU A 127 -19.97 -5.82 11.89
C LEU A 127 -20.50 -6.88 10.93
N SER A 128 -20.78 -6.48 9.69
CA SER A 128 -21.34 -7.37 8.66
C SER A 128 -20.32 -8.30 7.99
N GLY A 129 -19.03 -8.23 8.34
CA GLY A 129 -17.97 -8.98 7.68
C GLY A 129 -17.67 -8.55 6.23
N ARG A 130 -18.24 -7.44 5.75
CA ARG A 130 -17.89 -6.87 4.43
C ARG A 130 -16.48 -6.32 4.40
N ALA A 131 -15.98 -5.83 5.53
CA ALA A 131 -14.59 -5.49 5.74
C ALA A 131 -13.98 -6.54 6.68
N ASP A 132 -12.95 -7.21 6.18
CA ASP A 132 -12.22 -8.29 6.88
C ASP A 132 -10.71 -8.19 6.70
N VAL A 133 -10.24 -7.14 6.02
CA VAL A 133 -8.83 -6.98 5.67
C VAL A 133 -8.03 -6.42 6.84
N THR A 134 -7.09 -7.20 7.34
CA THR A 134 -6.08 -6.71 8.29
C THR A 134 -5.22 -5.63 7.62
N PRO A 135 -5.06 -4.44 8.22
CA PRO A 135 -4.21 -3.40 7.66
C PRO A 135 -2.73 -3.79 7.66
N LYS A 136 -1.94 -3.10 6.85
CA LYS A 136 -0.48 -3.20 6.96
C LYS A 136 -0.05 -2.60 8.28
N THR A 137 0.93 -3.23 8.95
CA THR A 137 1.49 -2.68 10.20
C THR A 137 2.07 -1.28 10.01
N GLY A 138 2.61 -1.00 8.82
CA GLY A 138 3.20 0.30 8.49
C GLY A 138 4.48 0.60 9.27
N GLU A 139 5.06 -0.41 9.90
CA GLU A 139 6.33 -0.38 10.63
C GLU A 139 7.20 -1.52 10.10
N GLY A 140 8.46 -1.22 9.77
CA GLY A 140 9.39 -2.23 9.29
C GLY A 140 9.96 -1.94 7.89
N PRO A 141 10.68 -2.91 7.30
CA PRO A 141 11.41 -2.71 6.04
C PRO A 141 10.55 -2.31 4.85
N ALA A 142 9.29 -2.77 4.76
CA ALA A 142 8.39 -2.39 3.67
C ALA A 142 7.94 -0.93 3.81
N ALA A 143 7.70 -0.46 5.03
CA ALA A 143 7.39 0.94 5.30
C ALA A 143 8.59 1.83 4.94
N ASP A 144 9.81 1.45 5.34
CA ASP A 144 11.05 2.17 4.98
C ASP A 144 11.22 2.25 3.47
N MET A 145 11.06 1.12 2.77
CA MET A 145 11.13 1.10 1.31
C MET A 145 10.08 2.00 0.65
N ARG A 146 8.89 2.12 1.23
CA ARG A 146 7.83 3.01 0.74
C ARG A 146 8.28 4.48 0.76
N VAL A 147 8.86 4.94 1.85
CA VAL A 147 9.35 6.33 2.01
C VAL A 147 10.51 6.60 1.06
N LEU A 148 11.50 5.70 1.01
CA LEU A 148 12.65 5.81 0.10
C LEU A 148 12.22 5.84 -1.38
N ARG A 149 11.25 5.02 -1.76
CA ARG A 149 10.73 5.04 -3.13
C ARG A 149 9.95 6.30 -3.45
N LEU A 150 9.17 6.83 -2.51
CA LEU A 150 8.48 8.11 -2.68
C LEU A 150 9.47 9.23 -3.02
N ALA A 151 10.54 9.36 -2.24
CA ALA A 151 11.60 10.33 -2.49
C ALA A 151 12.29 10.10 -3.85
N LYS A 152 12.64 8.84 -4.14
CA LYS A 152 13.25 8.47 -5.44
C LYS A 152 12.36 8.82 -6.63
N GLU A 153 11.07 8.50 -6.58
CA GLU A 153 10.12 8.80 -7.65
C GLU A 153 9.96 10.30 -7.85
N SER A 154 9.95 11.09 -6.75
CA SER A 154 9.95 12.55 -6.79
C SER A 154 11.21 13.09 -7.47
N ALA A 155 12.39 12.66 -7.05
CA ALA A 155 13.67 13.08 -7.64
C ALA A 155 13.79 12.70 -9.13
N VAL A 156 13.32 11.51 -9.53
CA VAL A 156 13.29 11.09 -10.94
C VAL A 156 12.36 11.97 -11.77
N LYS A 157 11.18 12.33 -11.26
CA LYS A 157 10.25 13.24 -11.95
C LYS A 157 10.85 14.63 -12.11
N ALA A 158 11.41 15.20 -11.03
CA ALA A 158 12.06 16.50 -11.04
C ALA A 158 13.25 16.53 -12.03
N ARG A 159 14.08 15.49 -12.03
CA ARG A 159 15.19 15.35 -12.97
C ARG A 159 14.73 15.28 -14.44
N THR A 160 13.66 14.54 -14.72
CA THR A 160 13.09 14.45 -16.06
C THR A 160 12.54 15.81 -16.51
N GLN A 161 11.84 16.51 -15.63
CA GLN A 161 11.34 17.85 -15.89
C GLN A 161 12.48 18.82 -16.18
N ALA A 162 13.52 18.86 -15.34
CA ALA A 162 14.67 19.71 -15.54
C ALA A 162 15.40 19.43 -16.87
N LYS A 163 15.52 18.16 -17.28
CA LYS A 163 16.09 17.79 -18.59
C LYS A 163 15.26 18.31 -19.75
N ASN A 164 13.93 18.22 -19.66
CA ASN A 164 13.05 18.75 -20.72
C ASN A 164 13.11 20.28 -20.80
N GLN A 165 13.17 20.94 -19.64
CA GLN A 165 13.32 22.40 -19.56
C GLN A 165 14.69 22.84 -20.12
N LEU A 166 15.79 22.16 -19.78
CA LEU A 166 17.12 22.47 -20.35
C LEU A 166 17.10 22.37 -21.88
N LYS A 167 16.49 21.31 -22.43
CA LYS A 167 16.36 21.16 -23.89
C LYS A 167 15.50 22.25 -24.51
N ALA A 168 14.45 22.70 -23.83
CA ALA A 168 13.59 23.78 -24.32
C ALA A 168 14.34 25.12 -24.34
N VAL A 169 15.09 25.44 -23.27
CA VAL A 169 15.92 26.66 -23.22
C VAL A 169 17.02 26.63 -24.30
N LEU A 170 17.62 25.47 -24.56
CA LEU A 170 18.66 25.31 -25.59
C LEU A 170 18.17 25.66 -27.00
N LEU A 171 16.87 25.55 -27.29
CA LEU A 171 16.32 25.92 -28.59
C LEU A 171 16.31 27.45 -28.81
N GLY A 172 16.32 28.25 -27.73
CA GLY A 172 16.24 29.71 -27.78
C GLY A 172 17.55 30.45 -27.56
N VAL A 173 18.70 29.75 -27.35
CA VAL A 173 20.01 30.38 -27.19
C VAL A 173 20.60 30.79 -28.55
N ASP A 174 21.68 31.56 -28.49
CA ASP A 174 22.47 31.93 -29.65
C ASP A 174 22.77 30.71 -30.56
N PRO A 175 22.64 30.83 -31.90
CA PRO A 175 22.85 29.72 -32.84
C PRO A 175 24.21 29.05 -32.72
N VAL A 176 25.29 29.79 -32.50
CA VAL A 176 26.65 29.21 -32.39
C VAL A 176 26.75 28.34 -31.12
N LEU A 177 26.22 28.80 -30.00
CA LEU A 177 26.18 28.02 -28.76
C LEU A 177 25.28 26.79 -28.93
N ARG A 178 24.12 26.95 -29.60
CA ARG A 178 23.20 25.84 -29.85
C ARG A 178 23.85 24.75 -30.72
N GLU A 179 24.55 25.12 -31.79
CA GLU A 179 25.25 24.17 -32.66
C GLU A 179 26.35 23.43 -31.87
N ALA A 180 27.14 24.14 -31.09
CA ALA A 180 28.20 23.54 -30.27
C ALA A 180 27.67 22.52 -29.23
N LEU A 181 26.44 22.65 -28.79
CA LEU A 181 25.82 21.80 -27.78
C LEU A 181 24.89 20.70 -28.36
N SER A 182 24.42 20.85 -29.60
CA SER A 182 23.37 19.97 -30.17
C SER A 182 23.81 18.52 -30.39
N ASP A 183 25.08 18.29 -30.75
CA ASP A 183 25.64 16.98 -31.08
C ASP A 183 26.12 16.22 -29.82
N LEU A 184 26.07 16.86 -28.65
CA LEU A 184 26.51 16.25 -27.42
C LEU A 184 25.53 15.19 -26.92
N SER A 185 26.06 14.08 -26.39
CA SER A 185 25.25 13.12 -25.64
C SER A 185 24.60 13.81 -24.43
N ASN A 186 23.46 13.31 -23.95
CA ASN A 186 22.78 13.92 -22.79
C ASN A 186 23.72 14.10 -21.56
N THR A 187 24.68 13.21 -21.36
CA THR A 187 25.64 13.30 -20.25
C THR A 187 26.64 14.41 -20.48
N ALA A 188 27.23 14.50 -21.68
CA ALA A 188 28.15 15.55 -22.07
C ALA A 188 27.47 16.92 -22.07
N LEU A 189 26.27 17.03 -22.66
CA LEU A 189 25.46 18.25 -22.67
C LEU A 189 25.24 18.80 -21.25
N ILE A 190 24.84 17.96 -20.30
CA ILE A 190 24.61 18.39 -18.92
C ILE A 190 25.93 18.82 -18.26
N ALA A 191 27.04 18.13 -18.50
CA ALA A 191 28.33 18.51 -17.96
C ALA A 191 28.77 19.87 -18.53
N THR A 192 28.76 20.02 -19.86
CA THR A 192 29.15 21.28 -20.51
C THR A 192 28.26 22.45 -20.09
N CYS A 193 26.94 22.27 -20.04
CA CYS A 193 26.03 23.33 -19.57
C CYS A 193 26.27 23.71 -18.10
N ALA A 194 26.67 22.78 -17.24
CA ALA A 194 26.94 23.08 -15.83
C ALA A 194 28.17 23.98 -15.63
N ASP A 195 29.11 23.94 -16.56
CA ASP A 195 30.42 24.65 -16.54
C ASP A 195 30.43 25.92 -17.45
N LEU A 196 29.27 26.26 -18.09
CA LEU A 196 29.18 27.49 -18.88
C LEU A 196 29.54 28.71 -18.05
N PRO A 197 30.34 29.67 -18.59
CA PRO A 197 30.69 30.90 -17.88
C PRO A 197 29.43 31.78 -17.63
N ASP A 198 29.55 32.64 -16.62
CA ASP A 198 28.52 33.65 -16.35
C ASP A 198 28.73 34.85 -17.31
N ALA A 199 28.03 34.80 -18.42
CA ALA A 199 28.17 35.83 -19.46
C ALA A 199 27.07 36.91 -19.35
N GLY A 200 26.29 36.98 -18.25
CA GLY A 200 25.18 37.93 -18.09
C GLY A 200 23.95 37.59 -18.93
N ASP A 201 23.99 36.57 -19.75
CA ASP A 201 22.86 36.07 -20.55
C ASP A 201 21.95 35.17 -19.69
N ALA A 202 20.66 35.55 -19.63
CA ALA A 202 19.68 34.82 -18.82
C ALA A 202 19.47 33.37 -19.28
N ALA A 203 19.59 33.08 -20.58
CA ALA A 203 19.44 31.73 -21.11
C ALA A 203 20.65 30.86 -20.74
N VAL A 204 21.87 31.37 -20.86
CA VAL A 204 23.11 30.70 -20.44
C VAL A 204 23.09 30.44 -18.93
N PHE A 205 22.70 31.43 -18.13
CA PHE A 205 22.53 31.27 -16.69
C PHE A 205 21.53 30.18 -16.35
N THR A 206 20.39 30.16 -17.05
CA THR A 206 19.34 29.15 -16.84
C THR A 206 19.77 27.76 -17.25
N LEU A 207 20.50 27.58 -18.37
CA LEU A 207 21.09 26.31 -18.78
C LEU A 207 22.01 25.76 -17.69
N ARG A 208 22.90 26.61 -17.14
CA ARG A 208 23.83 26.27 -16.07
C ARG A 208 23.09 25.81 -14.80
N LEU A 209 22.08 26.57 -14.36
CA LEU A 209 21.26 26.22 -13.20
C LEU A 209 20.53 24.86 -13.36
N LEU A 210 19.88 24.66 -14.51
CA LEU A 210 19.18 23.42 -14.81
C LEU A 210 20.14 22.24 -14.88
N ALA A 211 21.32 22.41 -15.49
CA ALA A 211 22.34 21.38 -15.57
C ALA A 211 22.87 20.95 -14.20
N ARG A 212 23.20 21.90 -13.33
CA ARG A 212 23.61 21.63 -11.93
C ARG A 212 22.52 20.93 -11.14
N ARG A 213 21.27 21.37 -11.28
CA ARG A 213 20.11 20.69 -10.67
C ARG A 213 19.97 19.24 -11.15
N ILE A 214 20.15 18.97 -12.45
CA ILE A 214 20.11 17.61 -13.00
C ILE A 214 21.23 16.74 -12.42
N GLN A 215 22.43 17.28 -12.26
CA GLN A 215 23.57 16.58 -11.64
C GLN A 215 23.25 16.22 -10.19
N GLN A 216 22.79 17.17 -9.39
CA GLN A 216 22.39 16.94 -7.99
C GLN A 216 21.30 15.88 -7.87
N LEU A 217 20.22 16.00 -8.63
CA LEU A 217 19.14 15.02 -8.64
C LEU A 217 19.61 13.64 -9.13
N THR A 218 20.63 13.58 -9.97
CA THR A 218 21.21 12.30 -10.41
C THR A 218 21.97 11.60 -9.27
N VAL A 219 22.72 12.34 -8.45
CA VAL A 219 23.38 11.82 -7.24
C VAL A 219 22.33 11.33 -6.24
N GLU A 220 21.30 12.13 -5.98
CA GLU A 220 20.22 11.79 -5.07
C GLU A 220 19.49 10.51 -5.50
N VAL A 221 19.14 10.39 -6.79
CA VAL A 221 18.49 9.17 -7.33
C VAL A 221 19.38 7.93 -7.17
N LYS A 222 20.70 8.06 -7.38
CA LYS A 222 21.65 6.95 -7.18
C LYS A 222 21.71 6.51 -5.72
N GLU A 223 21.77 7.45 -4.79
CA GLU A 223 21.82 7.15 -3.35
C GLU A 223 20.52 6.49 -2.88
N LEU A 224 19.36 7.03 -3.28
CA LEU A 224 18.06 6.45 -2.94
C LEU A 224 17.91 5.04 -3.54
N ALA A 225 18.40 4.82 -4.77
CA ALA A 225 18.41 3.48 -5.37
C ALA A 225 19.27 2.49 -4.58
N ARG A 226 20.45 2.93 -4.10
CA ARG A 226 21.33 2.13 -3.25
C ARG A 226 20.67 1.75 -1.94
N ARG A 227 19.98 2.71 -1.29
CA ARG A 227 19.23 2.47 -0.04
C ARG A 227 18.07 1.50 -0.24
N VAL A 228 17.28 1.67 -1.30
CA VAL A 228 16.21 0.72 -1.67
C VAL A 228 16.79 -0.68 -1.88
N THR A 229 17.89 -0.80 -2.62
CA THR A 229 18.55 -2.11 -2.84
C THR A 229 19.00 -2.74 -1.53
N LYS A 230 19.60 -1.96 -0.62
CA LYS A 230 20.01 -2.44 0.72
C LYS A 230 18.80 -2.90 1.53
N ALA A 231 17.70 -2.16 1.51
CA ALA A 231 16.48 -2.53 2.22
C ALA A 231 15.87 -3.83 1.67
N VAL A 232 15.81 -4.01 0.35
CA VAL A 232 15.36 -5.26 -0.28
C VAL A 232 16.22 -6.44 0.13
N ARG A 233 17.56 -6.30 0.07
CA ARG A 233 18.51 -7.35 0.47
C ARG A 233 18.37 -7.75 1.93
N ARG A 234 18.11 -6.80 2.81
CA ARG A 234 17.88 -7.09 4.25
C ARG A 234 16.54 -7.78 4.49
N CYS A 235 15.54 -7.45 3.71
CA CYS A 235 14.18 -7.97 3.90
C CYS A 235 13.98 -9.33 3.22
N ARG A 236 14.31 -9.43 1.93
CA ARG A 236 14.05 -10.61 1.08
C ARG A 236 15.09 -10.70 -0.05
N PRO A 237 16.34 -11.09 0.23
CA PRO A 237 17.39 -11.17 -0.78
C PRO A 237 17.03 -12.13 -1.92
N GLN A 238 16.33 -13.23 -1.64
CA GLN A 238 15.94 -14.27 -2.60
C GLN A 238 15.08 -13.73 -3.75
N LEU A 239 14.40 -12.60 -3.56
CA LEU A 239 13.65 -11.99 -4.66
C LEU A 239 14.56 -11.48 -5.78
N LEU A 240 15.80 -11.12 -5.47
CA LEU A 240 16.76 -10.63 -6.46
C LEU A 240 17.39 -11.75 -7.28
N ASP A 241 17.29 -13.01 -6.84
CA ASP A 241 17.76 -14.19 -7.56
C ASP A 241 16.76 -14.61 -8.66
N ILE A 242 15.54 -14.10 -8.60
CA ILE A 242 14.49 -14.39 -9.57
C ILE A 242 14.75 -13.63 -10.87
N ILE A 243 14.83 -14.34 -11.99
CA ILE A 243 15.07 -13.74 -13.31
C ILE A 243 14.08 -12.59 -13.57
N GLY A 244 14.63 -11.42 -13.90
CA GLY A 244 13.86 -10.23 -14.24
C GLY A 244 13.38 -9.39 -13.05
N VAL A 245 13.64 -9.83 -11.82
CA VAL A 245 13.32 -9.07 -10.61
C VAL A 245 14.50 -8.19 -10.22
N GLY A 246 14.39 -6.90 -10.47
CA GLY A 246 15.34 -5.91 -9.96
C GLY A 246 14.86 -5.29 -8.65
N PRO A 247 15.75 -4.52 -7.94
CA PRO A 247 15.45 -3.94 -6.63
C PRO A 247 14.16 -3.10 -6.60
N ASP A 248 13.90 -2.29 -7.62
CA ASP A 248 12.71 -1.45 -7.71
C ASP A 248 11.41 -2.27 -7.84
N SER A 249 11.46 -3.38 -8.58
CA SER A 249 10.32 -4.28 -8.74
C SER A 249 10.08 -5.09 -7.48
N ALA A 250 11.14 -5.59 -6.85
CA ALA A 250 11.07 -6.28 -5.56
C ALA A 250 10.48 -5.36 -4.48
N ALA A 251 11.01 -4.14 -4.34
CA ALA A 251 10.50 -3.16 -3.39
C ALA A 251 9.01 -2.83 -3.62
N ALA A 252 8.58 -2.67 -4.88
CA ALA A 252 7.16 -2.41 -5.18
C ALA A 252 6.25 -3.55 -4.71
N LEU A 253 6.67 -4.79 -4.88
CA LEU A 253 5.92 -5.98 -4.49
C LEU A 253 5.93 -6.19 -2.97
N LEU A 254 7.05 -5.94 -2.30
CA LEU A 254 7.16 -5.97 -0.84
C LEU A 254 6.30 -4.88 -0.18
N ILE A 255 6.33 -3.65 -0.69
CA ILE A 255 5.47 -2.56 -0.22
C ILE A 255 3.98 -2.91 -0.41
N ALA A 256 3.63 -3.58 -1.51
CA ALA A 256 2.26 -4.03 -1.74
C ALA A 256 1.85 -5.10 -0.74
N ALA A 257 2.71 -6.08 -0.46
CA ALA A 257 2.48 -7.11 0.54
C ALA A 257 2.38 -6.54 1.97
N GLY A 258 3.26 -5.60 2.33
CA GLY A 258 3.39 -5.05 3.69
C GLY A 258 4.39 -5.82 4.53
N ASP A 259 4.62 -5.37 5.77
CA ASP A 259 5.53 -5.99 6.72
C ASP A 259 4.91 -7.20 7.45
N ASN A 260 3.59 -7.37 7.33
CA ASN A 260 2.81 -8.51 7.82
C ASN A 260 2.19 -9.30 6.64
N PRO A 261 3.00 -10.04 5.86
CA PRO A 261 2.54 -10.74 4.66
C PRO A 261 1.57 -11.89 4.95
N GLU A 262 1.52 -12.40 6.19
CA GLU A 262 0.57 -13.40 6.67
C GLU A 262 -0.89 -12.95 6.53
N ARG A 263 -1.16 -11.63 6.51
CA ARG A 263 -2.49 -11.07 6.21
C ARG A 263 -2.99 -11.46 4.81
N LEU A 264 -2.08 -11.86 3.92
CA LEU A 264 -2.40 -12.37 2.60
C LEU A 264 -2.65 -13.88 2.69
N ALA A 265 -3.86 -14.28 2.98
CA ALA A 265 -4.24 -15.67 3.26
C ALA A 265 -3.88 -16.67 2.15
N SER A 266 -3.71 -16.21 0.89
CA SER A 266 -3.43 -17.07 -0.25
C SER A 266 -2.69 -16.38 -1.38
N GLU A 267 -2.14 -17.18 -2.29
CA GLU A 267 -1.58 -16.71 -3.55
C GLU A 267 -2.63 -15.96 -4.41
N ALA A 268 -3.90 -16.39 -4.33
CA ALA A 268 -5.00 -15.71 -5.02
C ALA A 268 -5.24 -14.30 -4.46
N SER A 269 -5.16 -14.11 -3.14
CA SER A 269 -5.26 -12.82 -2.47
C SER A 269 -4.13 -11.87 -2.93
N PHE A 270 -2.88 -12.37 -2.99
CA PHE A 270 -1.76 -11.59 -3.50
C PHE A 270 -1.93 -11.21 -4.98
N ALA A 271 -2.42 -12.13 -5.80
CA ALA A 271 -2.69 -11.84 -7.21
C ALA A 271 -3.82 -10.83 -7.39
N ALA A 272 -4.85 -10.88 -6.57
CA ALA A 272 -5.92 -9.89 -6.55
C ALA A 272 -5.38 -8.52 -6.13
N LEU A 273 -4.55 -8.46 -5.09
CA LEU A 273 -3.85 -7.26 -4.64
C LEU A 273 -2.99 -6.66 -5.75
N CYS A 274 -2.28 -7.48 -6.53
CA CYS A 274 -1.47 -7.03 -7.66
C CYS A 274 -2.28 -6.71 -8.93
N GLY A 275 -3.61 -6.90 -8.92
CA GLY A 275 -4.48 -6.67 -10.07
C GLY A 275 -4.22 -7.63 -11.24
N VAL A 276 -3.75 -8.86 -10.95
CA VAL A 276 -3.47 -9.89 -11.96
C VAL A 276 -4.38 -11.12 -11.84
N SER A 277 -5.28 -11.15 -10.88
CA SER A 277 -6.36 -12.12 -10.80
C SER A 277 -7.49 -11.69 -11.75
N PRO A 278 -7.90 -12.52 -12.71
CA PRO A 278 -9.02 -12.19 -13.57
C PRO A 278 -10.32 -12.17 -12.76
N VAL A 279 -11.20 -11.24 -13.07
CA VAL A 279 -12.54 -11.17 -12.47
C VAL A 279 -13.53 -11.85 -13.42
N GLU A 280 -14.28 -12.79 -12.92
CA GLU A 280 -15.30 -13.48 -13.71
C GLU A 280 -16.45 -12.54 -14.06
N GLN A 281 -16.92 -12.67 -15.30
CA GLN A 281 -18.04 -11.90 -15.86
C GLN A 281 -18.87 -12.84 -16.74
N SER A 282 -19.15 -14.02 -16.21
CA SER A 282 -19.92 -15.05 -16.92
C SER A 282 -21.41 -14.82 -16.73
N SER A 283 -22.20 -15.13 -17.75
CA SER A 283 -23.66 -15.19 -17.64
C SER A 283 -24.20 -16.31 -18.50
N GLY A 284 -25.05 -17.19 -17.95
CA GLY A 284 -25.60 -18.34 -18.63
C GLY A 284 -24.53 -19.23 -19.26
N LYS A 285 -24.60 -19.47 -20.56
CA LYS A 285 -23.65 -20.31 -21.30
C LYS A 285 -22.34 -19.63 -21.66
N THR A 286 -22.20 -18.32 -21.40
CA THR A 286 -21.02 -17.54 -21.78
C THR A 286 -20.06 -17.38 -20.62
N GLN A 287 -18.85 -17.98 -20.73
CA GLN A 287 -17.78 -17.76 -19.76
C GLN A 287 -16.85 -16.64 -20.25
N ARG A 288 -16.86 -15.52 -19.52
CA ARG A 288 -15.97 -14.37 -19.80
C ARG A 288 -15.22 -13.95 -18.55
N ARG A 289 -14.06 -13.36 -18.75
CA ARG A 289 -13.24 -12.79 -17.67
C ARG A 289 -12.81 -11.38 -18.05
N ARG A 290 -12.92 -10.46 -17.11
CA ARG A 290 -12.46 -9.08 -17.27
C ARG A 290 -11.22 -8.80 -16.44
N LEU A 291 -10.57 -7.67 -16.73
CA LEU A 291 -9.42 -7.19 -15.96
C LEU A 291 -9.85 -6.78 -14.56
N ASN A 292 -9.04 -7.17 -13.57
CA ASN A 292 -9.11 -6.57 -12.25
C ASN A 292 -8.48 -5.16 -12.30
N ARG A 293 -9.32 -4.14 -12.15
CA ARG A 293 -8.89 -2.72 -12.11
C ARG A 293 -8.67 -2.20 -10.69
N GLY A 294 -9.03 -2.99 -9.67
CA GLY A 294 -8.97 -2.62 -8.25
C GLY A 294 -7.64 -2.91 -7.58
N GLY A 295 -6.68 -3.54 -8.27
CA GLY A 295 -5.39 -3.91 -7.67
C GLY A 295 -4.40 -2.75 -7.56
N ASN A 296 -3.32 -2.98 -6.80
CA ASN A 296 -2.22 -2.04 -6.62
C ASN A 296 -1.48 -1.79 -7.95
N ARG A 297 -1.55 -0.56 -8.46
CA ARG A 297 -0.98 -0.17 -9.75
C ARG A 297 0.54 -0.31 -9.81
N GLN A 298 1.24 -0.03 -8.71
CA GLN A 298 2.71 -0.13 -8.64
C GLN A 298 3.17 -1.59 -8.68
N ALA A 299 2.48 -2.48 -7.95
CA ALA A 299 2.71 -3.91 -8.00
C ALA A 299 2.42 -4.48 -9.40
N ASN A 300 1.31 -4.07 -10.03
CA ASN A 300 0.97 -4.48 -11.40
C ASN A 300 2.05 -4.05 -12.41
N ALA A 301 2.53 -2.81 -12.30
CA ALA A 301 3.60 -2.28 -13.15
C ALA A 301 4.95 -3.00 -12.90
N ALA A 302 5.23 -3.39 -11.65
CA ALA A 302 6.41 -4.19 -11.31
C ALA A 302 6.36 -5.57 -11.99
N LEU A 303 5.23 -6.28 -11.88
CA LEU A 303 5.02 -7.56 -12.56
C LEU A 303 5.13 -7.43 -14.09
N TYR A 304 4.62 -6.35 -14.66
CA TYR A 304 4.76 -6.09 -16.09
C TYR A 304 6.24 -5.93 -16.49
N ARG A 305 7.01 -5.13 -15.75
CA ARG A 305 8.46 -4.95 -16.03
C ARG A 305 9.23 -6.26 -15.93
N ILE A 306 8.93 -7.10 -14.94
CA ILE A 306 9.53 -8.43 -14.80
C ILE A 306 9.24 -9.29 -16.04
N VAL A 307 7.98 -9.35 -16.47
CA VAL A 307 7.58 -10.12 -17.65
C VAL A 307 8.29 -9.61 -18.91
N ILE A 308 8.37 -8.29 -19.13
CA ILE A 308 9.06 -7.73 -20.30
C ILE A 308 10.57 -8.05 -20.28
N THR A 309 11.19 -8.03 -19.10
CA THR A 309 12.59 -8.44 -18.93
C THR A 309 12.79 -9.92 -19.25
N ARG A 310 11.88 -10.79 -18.77
CA ARG A 310 11.92 -12.25 -19.07
C ARG A 310 11.69 -12.55 -20.54
N LEU A 311 10.78 -11.86 -21.20
CA LEU A 311 10.56 -12.01 -22.65
C LEU A 311 11.81 -11.69 -23.48
N ARG A 312 12.73 -10.87 -22.95
CA ARG A 312 14.01 -10.56 -23.61
C ARG A 312 15.13 -11.54 -23.26
N ARG A 313 15.14 -12.12 -22.05
CA ARG A 313 16.31 -12.81 -21.51
C ARG A 313 16.05 -14.26 -21.10
N ASP A 314 14.80 -14.67 -20.91
CA ASP A 314 14.45 -16.02 -20.43
C ASP A 314 13.84 -16.86 -21.56
N THR A 315 14.52 -17.95 -21.90
CA THR A 315 14.11 -18.87 -22.97
C THR A 315 12.76 -19.51 -22.68
N ARG A 316 12.50 -19.93 -21.42
CA ARG A 316 11.23 -20.54 -21.02
C ARG A 316 10.05 -19.62 -21.27
N THR A 317 10.21 -18.34 -20.94
CA THR A 317 9.18 -17.33 -21.16
C THR A 317 8.95 -17.05 -22.65
N ARG A 318 10.00 -17.05 -23.48
CA ARG A 318 9.89 -16.91 -24.93
C ARG A 318 9.15 -18.08 -25.56
N LEU A 319 9.50 -19.32 -25.21
CA LEU A 319 8.82 -20.52 -25.68
C LEU A 319 7.33 -20.53 -25.29
N TYR A 320 7.00 -20.05 -24.08
CA TYR A 320 5.62 -19.87 -23.68
C TYR A 320 4.89 -18.85 -24.57
N LEU A 321 5.49 -17.70 -24.87
CA LEU A 321 4.93 -16.70 -25.78
C LEU A 321 4.65 -17.30 -27.16
N GLU A 322 5.62 -17.98 -27.76
CA GLU A 322 5.51 -18.60 -29.09
C GLU A 322 4.37 -19.63 -29.15
N ARG A 323 4.34 -20.55 -28.16
CA ARG A 323 3.29 -21.57 -28.07
C ARG A 323 1.89 -20.94 -27.97
N ARG A 324 1.73 -19.92 -27.12
CA ARG A 324 0.41 -19.29 -26.88
C ARG A 324 -0.01 -18.43 -28.07
N THR A 325 0.94 -17.82 -28.78
CA THR A 325 0.68 -17.10 -30.03
C THR A 325 0.18 -18.05 -31.13
N LYS A 326 0.79 -19.23 -31.28
CA LYS A 326 0.30 -20.29 -32.18
C LYS A 326 -1.12 -20.77 -31.83
N GLN A 327 -1.53 -20.65 -30.57
CA GLN A 327 -2.90 -20.96 -30.11
C GLN A 327 -3.89 -19.78 -30.30
N GLY A 328 -3.49 -18.72 -31.01
CA GLY A 328 -4.34 -17.57 -31.30
C GLY A 328 -4.44 -16.51 -30.20
N MET A 329 -3.68 -16.61 -29.11
CA MET A 329 -3.71 -15.60 -28.05
C MET A 329 -2.93 -14.33 -28.45
N SER A 330 -3.50 -13.18 -28.15
CA SER A 330 -2.81 -11.91 -28.32
C SER A 330 -1.64 -11.75 -27.34
N LYS A 331 -0.62 -11.01 -27.71
CA LYS A 331 0.54 -10.70 -26.84
C LYS A 331 0.10 -10.07 -25.51
N ARG A 332 -0.95 -9.26 -25.51
CA ARG A 332 -1.50 -8.64 -24.29
C ARG A 332 -2.08 -9.68 -23.32
N GLU A 333 -2.78 -10.67 -23.83
CA GLU A 333 -3.33 -11.77 -23.02
C GLU A 333 -2.23 -12.65 -22.46
N ILE A 334 -1.23 -12.98 -23.27
CA ILE A 334 -0.08 -13.77 -22.86
C ILE A 334 0.68 -13.07 -21.72
N ILE A 335 0.93 -11.76 -21.84
CA ILE A 335 1.54 -10.97 -20.76
C ILE A 335 0.71 -11.01 -19.49
N ARG A 336 -0.62 -10.99 -19.57
CA ARG A 336 -1.50 -11.12 -18.38
C ARG A 336 -1.32 -12.48 -17.71
N CYS A 337 -1.28 -13.56 -18.48
CA CYS A 337 -1.00 -14.89 -17.95
C CYS A 337 0.38 -14.97 -17.28
N LEU A 338 1.41 -14.44 -17.95
CA LEU A 338 2.76 -14.41 -17.42
C LEU A 338 2.87 -13.61 -16.12
N LYS A 339 2.20 -12.46 -16.01
CA LYS A 339 2.14 -11.71 -14.74
C LYS A 339 1.54 -12.53 -13.61
N ARG A 340 0.53 -13.35 -13.89
CA ARG A 340 -0.09 -14.23 -12.89
C ARG A 340 0.90 -15.32 -12.42
N TYR A 341 1.68 -15.91 -13.34
CA TYR A 341 2.72 -16.87 -12.97
C TYR A 341 3.84 -16.23 -12.15
N VAL A 342 4.29 -15.03 -12.52
CA VAL A 342 5.29 -14.29 -11.75
C VAL A 342 4.75 -13.95 -10.35
N ALA A 343 3.49 -13.54 -10.23
CA ALA A 343 2.88 -13.25 -8.92
C ALA A 343 2.90 -14.48 -8.00
N ARG A 344 2.61 -15.68 -8.54
CA ARG A 344 2.67 -16.95 -7.80
C ARG A 344 4.07 -17.26 -7.29
N GLU A 345 5.07 -17.11 -8.14
CA GLU A 345 6.47 -17.33 -7.80
C GLU A 345 6.94 -16.36 -6.69
N ILE A 346 6.61 -15.07 -6.84
CA ILE A 346 6.93 -14.03 -5.87
C ILE A 346 6.25 -14.29 -4.51
N TYR A 347 4.96 -14.65 -4.52
CA TYR A 347 4.23 -14.96 -3.28
C TYR A 347 4.89 -16.09 -2.50
N GLY A 348 5.30 -17.16 -3.18
CA GLY A 348 6.01 -18.27 -2.54
C GLY A 348 7.30 -17.84 -1.83
N GLN A 349 8.04 -16.86 -2.38
CA GLN A 349 9.24 -16.33 -1.74
C GLN A 349 8.93 -15.37 -0.57
N ILE A 350 7.85 -14.60 -0.68
CA ILE A 350 7.41 -13.70 0.40
C ILE A 350 7.00 -14.52 1.64
N GLN A 351 6.26 -15.61 1.47
CA GLN A 351 5.75 -16.44 2.57
C GLN A 351 6.83 -17.32 3.23
N ARG A 352 7.72 -17.95 2.46
CA ARG A 352 8.77 -18.84 2.99
C ARG A 352 9.66 -18.17 4.04
N ALA A 353 9.94 -16.89 3.90
CA ALA A 353 10.78 -16.18 4.85
C ALA A 353 10.04 -15.77 6.15
N SER A 354 8.71 -15.69 6.13
CA SER A 354 7.92 -15.49 7.35
C SER A 354 7.95 -16.73 8.24
N ALA A 355 8.01 -17.91 7.64
CA ALA A 355 8.12 -19.17 8.37
C ALA A 355 9.51 -19.41 9.03
N LEU A 356 10.57 -18.79 8.48
CA LEU A 356 11.93 -18.90 9.01
C LEU A 356 12.27 -17.86 10.10
N GLY A 357 11.46 -16.80 10.24
CA GLY A 357 11.66 -15.70 11.18
C GLY A 357 10.75 -15.72 12.40
N ALA A 358 9.88 -16.69 12.57
CA ALA A 358 9.13 -16.89 13.81
C ALA A 358 10.11 -17.41 14.88
N PRO A 359 10.33 -16.70 16.01
CA PRO A 359 11.04 -17.30 17.13
C PRO A 359 10.27 -18.56 17.54
N SER A 360 10.94 -19.70 17.54
CA SER A 360 10.43 -20.94 18.13
C SER A 360 9.99 -20.60 19.56
N ALA A 361 8.67 -20.58 19.78
CA ALA A 361 8.12 -20.69 21.12
C ALA A 361 8.38 -22.13 21.56
N ALA A 362 9.55 -22.40 22.11
CA ALA A 362 9.90 -23.65 22.74
C ALA A 362 9.92 -23.44 24.25
N ALA A 363 9.08 -24.27 24.89
CA ALA A 363 9.03 -24.69 26.29
C ALA A 363 8.62 -23.64 27.32
#